data_3a1858a6a0c2db0f5b74d292b5ff1aa3
#
_entry.id   3a1858a6a0c2db0f5b74d292b5ff1aa3
#
_cell.length_a   1.000
_cell.length_b   1.000
_cell.length_c   1.000
_cell.angle_alpha   90.00
_cell.angle_beta   90.00
_cell.angle_gamma   90.00
#
_symmetry.space_group_name_H-M   'P 1'
#
loop_
_entity.id
_entity.type
_entity.pdbx_description
1 polymer ?
#
loop_
_entity_poly.entity_id
_entity_poly.type
_entity_poly.pdbx_seq_one_letter_code
_entity_poly.pdbx_strand_id
1 'polypeptide(L)'
;MNPSSFCCISTLGSSKELIGMLLTLSIHNKNAKVYIMTDTPTKNKIEDLQKYIELDIEIINTLDKYTNKNRQQMEREKIWTHFQMQKAEVIRYSLNKCNDTLFLDCDILIFNKITIPDNTKDIGVSPHYIKKQITDKFGYYNGGCIWVKNKDIPDKWIEYTKKSRYYDQASIEDLTKNFSYFEFPEQYNLGAFRVSHDNPQILNQLEIINKQIYYKKQPLIFIHCHFERQGPYAQLRNKIMLLIGNGNFYKEFLCIERMMKQKWLLTIPRQPLRNKYTHCNDTFRELAKMYTANDLQFKINDSKHCWFMERVLLYDRPTLQWIDGEINNSILLLLGNGDENEEKILMERSNKIVKSWIFWPRKPKLVEDVLKENKNLEYEKREIESIFMGGFTTQQQLNNRNPQKFGWDTVISEFYFIQGNKFKYSHKEYLYQLQKSKYGLCLKGFGKKCNREMELMAMGTVPIITPNVSIDYYNDKLIENKHFIRIKDPSEYRKKIDSISKEQWTEMSNNCKEWYMKNIHSKNGFNQLIKQLLYN
;
A
#
# COMPACT_ATOMS: atom_id res chain seq x y z
N MET A 1 9.09 17.90 -17.42
CA MET A 1 9.94 16.68 -17.34
C MET A 1 9.93 16.15 -15.91
N ASN A 2 10.06 14.83 -15.69
CA ASN A 2 10.23 14.32 -14.32
C ASN A 2 11.66 14.62 -13.85
N PRO A 3 11.89 14.90 -12.55
CA PRO A 3 13.25 14.97 -12.02
C PRO A 3 13.94 13.61 -12.16
N SER A 4 15.23 13.59 -12.41
CA SER A 4 16.03 12.34 -12.52
C SER A 4 16.14 11.63 -11.19
N SER A 5 16.10 12.38 -10.09
CA SER A 5 16.08 11.86 -8.73
C SER A 5 15.44 12.82 -7.75
N PHE A 6 15.14 12.30 -6.57
CA PHE A 6 14.73 13.06 -5.39
C PHE A 6 15.79 12.89 -4.30
N CYS A 7 15.91 13.85 -3.42
CA CYS A 7 16.75 13.70 -2.24
C CYS A 7 16.16 14.42 -1.03
N CYS A 8 16.49 13.92 0.16
CA CYS A 8 16.07 14.55 1.43
C CYS A 8 17.06 14.22 2.56
N ILE A 9 16.93 14.97 3.66
CA ILE A 9 17.61 14.67 4.93
C ILE A 9 16.56 14.43 6.02
N SER A 10 16.80 13.49 6.91
CA SER A 10 15.92 13.23 8.06
C SER A 10 16.67 12.55 9.18
N THR A 11 16.31 12.87 10.42
CA THR A 11 16.73 12.14 11.61
C THR A 11 15.52 11.62 12.36
N LEU A 12 15.73 10.87 13.44
CA LEU A 12 14.66 10.24 14.22
C LEU A 12 13.51 11.20 14.57
N GLY A 13 13.85 12.48 14.87
CA GLY A 13 12.86 13.50 15.21
C GLY A 13 11.85 13.85 14.11
N SER A 14 12.22 13.66 12.83
CA SER A 14 11.35 13.90 11.66
C SER A 14 10.99 12.62 10.89
N SER A 15 11.34 11.47 11.42
CA SER A 15 11.15 10.17 10.74
C SER A 15 9.69 9.82 10.44
N LYS A 16 8.73 10.31 11.24
CA LYS A 16 7.30 10.13 10.96
C LYS A 16 6.89 10.87 9.68
N GLU A 17 7.28 12.14 9.59
CA GLU A 17 6.96 12.99 8.44
C GLU A 17 7.62 12.43 7.17
N LEU A 18 8.88 11.97 7.27
CA LEU A 18 9.57 11.27 6.18
C LEU A 18 8.78 10.06 5.66
N ILE A 19 8.18 9.25 6.56
CA ILE A 19 7.33 8.12 6.15
C ILE A 19 6.15 8.61 5.30
N GLY A 20 5.48 9.68 5.72
CA GLY A 20 4.38 10.28 4.96
C GLY A 20 4.82 10.80 3.59
N MET A 21 5.97 11.47 3.53
CA MET A 21 6.56 11.96 2.28
C MET A 21 6.88 10.79 1.33
N LEU A 22 7.59 9.77 1.78
CA LEU A 22 7.97 8.61 0.95
C LEU A 22 6.75 7.83 0.45
N LEU A 23 5.74 7.63 1.28
CA LEU A 23 4.50 6.96 0.89
C LEU A 23 3.76 7.74 -0.19
N THR A 24 3.56 9.04 0.00
CA THR A 24 2.87 9.88 -0.99
C THR A 24 3.71 10.08 -2.26
N LEU A 25 5.03 10.19 -2.14
CA LEU A 25 5.93 10.18 -3.30
C LEU A 25 5.78 8.90 -4.10
N SER A 26 5.72 7.76 -3.44
CA SER A 26 5.64 6.44 -4.07
C SER A 26 4.35 6.24 -4.89
N ILE A 27 3.21 6.75 -4.42
CA ILE A 27 1.95 6.64 -5.17
C ILE A 27 1.91 7.56 -6.40
N HIS A 28 2.50 8.75 -6.31
CA HIS A 28 2.42 9.75 -7.39
C HIS A 28 3.63 9.73 -8.34
N ASN A 29 4.77 9.20 -7.87
CA ASN A 29 6.03 9.11 -8.61
C ASN A 29 6.65 7.72 -8.49
N LYS A 30 5.90 6.71 -8.91
CA LYS A 30 6.26 5.29 -8.85
C LYS A 30 7.64 5.04 -9.46
N ASN A 31 8.44 4.19 -8.81
CA ASN A 31 9.82 3.85 -9.20
C ASN A 31 10.80 5.04 -9.22
N ALA A 32 10.45 6.15 -8.60
CA ALA A 32 11.36 7.28 -8.50
C ALA A 32 12.62 6.91 -7.70
N LYS A 33 13.76 7.43 -8.15
CA LYS A 33 15.03 7.29 -7.43
C LYS A 33 15.12 8.32 -6.32
N VAL A 34 15.47 7.88 -5.10
CA VAL A 34 15.48 8.74 -3.90
C VAL A 34 16.76 8.52 -3.10
N TYR A 35 17.50 9.58 -2.84
CA TYR A 35 18.68 9.58 -1.97
C TYR A 35 18.32 10.18 -0.62
N ILE A 36 18.54 9.44 0.46
CA ILE A 36 18.17 9.88 1.81
C ILE A 36 19.40 9.87 2.71
N MET A 37 19.81 11.05 3.17
CA MET A 37 20.84 11.16 4.19
C MET A 37 20.18 11.14 5.58
N THR A 38 20.61 10.21 6.46
CA THR A 38 19.86 9.94 7.69
C THR A 38 20.73 9.36 8.81
N ASP A 39 20.12 9.18 10.00
CA ASP A 39 20.67 8.47 11.15
C ASP A 39 20.24 6.99 11.18
N THR A 40 20.92 6.19 11.98
CA THR A 40 20.68 4.74 12.10
C THR A 40 19.24 4.39 12.48
N PRO A 41 18.58 5.03 13.47
CA PRO A 41 17.19 4.70 13.79
C PRO A 41 16.20 4.97 12.65
N THR A 42 16.42 6.05 11.88
CA THR A 42 15.56 6.39 10.74
C THR A 42 15.82 5.45 9.56
N LYS A 43 17.09 5.06 9.32
CA LYS A 43 17.43 4.04 8.33
C LYS A 43 16.60 2.77 8.52
N ASN A 44 16.54 2.23 9.74
CA ASN A 44 15.77 1.01 10.05
C ASN A 44 14.27 1.17 9.69
N LYS A 45 13.70 2.35 9.95
CA LYS A 45 12.30 2.64 9.58
C LYS A 45 12.09 2.72 8.07
N ILE A 46 13.05 3.25 7.32
CA ILE A 46 13.00 3.30 5.85
C ILE A 46 13.09 1.88 5.28
N GLU A 47 14.00 1.04 5.78
CA GLU A 47 14.15 -0.35 5.36
C GLU A 47 12.87 -1.16 5.61
N ASP A 48 12.18 -0.91 6.73
CA ASP A 48 10.87 -1.51 6.98
C ASP A 48 9.81 -1.01 6.01
N LEU A 49 9.82 0.29 5.66
CA LEU A 49 8.87 0.88 4.74
C LEU A 49 9.06 0.39 3.30
N GLN A 50 10.30 0.12 2.87
CA GLN A 50 10.62 -0.38 1.51
C GLN A 50 9.90 -1.69 1.15
N LYS A 51 9.43 -2.45 2.15
CA LYS A 51 8.59 -3.65 1.94
C LYS A 51 7.25 -3.32 1.27
N TYR A 52 6.75 -2.08 1.42
CA TYR A 52 5.42 -1.65 1.01
C TYR A 52 5.42 -0.69 -0.18
N ILE A 53 6.52 -0.02 -0.46
CA ILE A 53 6.61 1.06 -1.45
C ILE A 53 7.44 0.66 -2.67
N GLU A 54 7.13 1.31 -3.78
CA GLU A 54 7.82 1.13 -5.06
C GLU A 54 8.65 2.37 -5.38
N LEU A 55 9.71 2.57 -4.59
CA LEU A 55 10.76 3.58 -4.80
C LEU A 55 12.14 2.90 -4.84
N ASP A 56 13.04 3.42 -5.66
CA ASP A 56 14.45 3.06 -5.65
C ASP A 56 15.18 3.95 -4.63
N ILE A 57 15.31 3.46 -3.38
CA ILE A 57 15.87 4.25 -2.26
C ILE A 57 17.29 3.85 -1.97
N GLU A 58 18.18 4.83 -2.01
CA GLU A 58 19.56 4.71 -1.51
C GLU A 58 19.72 5.50 -0.21
N ILE A 59 20.15 4.83 0.86
CA ILE A 59 20.28 5.39 2.21
C ILE A 59 21.75 5.71 2.50
N ILE A 60 22.02 6.96 2.92
CA ILE A 60 23.33 7.47 3.31
C ILE A 60 23.31 7.70 4.83
N ASN A 61 23.90 6.79 5.60
CA ASN A 61 23.87 6.86 7.07
C ASN A 61 25.05 7.69 7.61
N THR A 62 24.85 8.99 7.76
CA THR A 62 25.88 9.94 8.20
C THR A 62 25.41 10.94 9.26
N LEU A 63 24.14 10.88 9.68
CA LEU A 63 23.55 11.88 10.57
C LEU A 63 23.44 11.44 12.04
N ASP A 64 24.11 10.36 12.47
CA ASP A 64 24.00 9.84 13.84
C ASP A 64 24.36 10.87 14.93
N LYS A 65 25.26 11.80 14.65
CA LYS A 65 25.61 12.88 15.60
C LYS A 65 24.44 13.86 15.88
N TYR A 66 23.38 13.84 15.07
CA TYR A 66 22.18 14.66 15.24
C TYR A 66 20.98 13.89 15.80
N THR A 67 21.11 12.57 15.99
CA THR A 67 20.06 11.72 16.57
C THR A 67 19.60 12.26 17.90
N ASN A 68 18.27 12.29 18.13
CA ASN A 68 17.63 12.80 19.35
C ASN A 68 17.87 14.28 19.67
N LYS A 69 18.43 15.07 18.75
CA LYS A 69 18.59 16.52 18.95
C LYS A 69 17.45 17.27 18.25
N ASN A 70 16.78 18.13 18.99
CA ASN A 70 15.84 19.09 18.42
C ASN A 70 16.57 20.38 17.97
N ARG A 71 15.85 21.23 17.23
CA ARG A 71 16.39 22.49 16.71
C ARG A 71 17.01 23.36 17.81
N GLN A 72 16.32 23.56 18.94
CA GLN A 72 16.81 24.42 20.05
C GLN A 72 18.12 23.89 20.65
N GLN A 73 18.27 22.56 20.73
CA GLN A 73 19.51 21.93 21.18
C GLN A 73 20.64 22.17 20.17
N MET A 74 20.37 21.97 18.89
CA MET A 74 21.36 22.19 17.81
C MET A 74 21.78 23.67 17.69
N GLU A 75 20.84 24.61 17.90
CA GLU A 75 21.13 26.04 17.94
C GLU A 75 22.03 26.39 19.14
N ARG A 76 21.75 25.88 20.33
CA ARG A 76 22.61 26.04 21.52
C ARG A 76 24.01 25.46 21.32
N GLU A 77 24.10 24.30 20.67
CA GLU A 77 25.37 23.65 20.35
C GLU A 77 26.07 24.24 19.11
N LYS A 78 25.48 25.27 18.48
CA LYS A 78 25.98 25.93 17.25
C LYS A 78 26.19 24.98 16.06
N ILE A 79 25.45 23.88 16.00
CA ILE A 79 25.53 22.89 14.92
C ILE A 79 24.32 22.94 13.98
N TRP A 80 23.33 23.80 14.24
CA TRP A 80 22.11 23.88 13.43
C TRP A 80 22.40 24.20 11.96
N THR A 81 23.21 25.23 11.68
CA THR A 81 23.59 25.59 10.31
C THR A 81 24.32 24.44 9.61
N HIS A 82 25.19 23.73 10.32
CA HIS A 82 25.88 22.56 9.76
C HIS A 82 24.91 21.43 9.45
N PHE A 83 23.90 21.21 10.27
CA PHE A 83 22.81 20.24 9.99
C PHE A 83 22.03 20.67 8.76
N GLN A 84 21.63 21.94 8.65
CA GLN A 84 20.90 22.44 7.47
C GLN A 84 21.70 22.26 6.18
N MET A 85 23.02 22.44 6.23
CA MET A 85 23.88 22.27 5.04
C MET A 85 24.06 20.80 4.62
N GLN A 86 23.60 19.82 5.40
CA GLN A 86 23.48 18.45 4.90
C GLN A 86 22.50 18.34 3.71
N LYS A 87 21.61 19.34 3.51
CA LYS A 87 20.81 19.48 2.29
C LYS A 87 21.70 19.60 1.05
N ALA A 88 22.71 20.48 1.09
CA ALA A 88 23.66 20.62 0.01
C ALA A 88 24.50 19.35 -0.21
N GLU A 89 24.87 18.66 0.87
CA GLU A 89 25.63 17.41 0.77
C GLU A 89 24.83 16.27 0.11
N VAL A 90 23.56 16.09 0.44
CA VAL A 90 22.72 15.07 -0.20
C VAL A 90 22.42 15.43 -1.67
N ILE A 91 22.26 16.72 -1.99
CA ILE A 91 22.14 17.20 -3.38
C ILE A 91 23.42 16.87 -4.16
N ARG A 92 24.60 17.19 -3.62
CA ARG A 92 25.90 16.85 -4.24
C ARG A 92 26.03 15.37 -4.48
N TYR A 93 25.70 14.56 -3.48
CA TYR A 93 25.72 13.12 -3.60
C TYR A 93 24.85 12.61 -4.75
N SER A 94 23.62 13.13 -4.83
CA SER A 94 22.67 12.80 -5.88
C SER A 94 23.17 13.21 -7.27
N LEU A 95 23.69 14.43 -7.44
CA LEU A 95 24.21 14.96 -8.71
C LEU A 95 25.47 14.23 -9.22
N ASN A 96 26.18 13.52 -8.35
CA ASN A 96 27.27 12.64 -8.79
C ASN A 96 26.78 11.36 -9.46
N LYS A 97 25.48 11.02 -9.30
CA LYS A 97 24.87 9.80 -9.82
C LYS A 97 23.74 10.07 -10.84
N CYS A 98 23.18 11.27 -10.83
CA CYS A 98 22.05 11.66 -11.66
C CYS A 98 22.28 13.04 -12.30
N ASN A 99 21.57 13.31 -13.40
CA ASN A 99 21.71 14.57 -14.15
C ASN A 99 21.13 15.77 -13.39
N ASP A 100 20.11 15.56 -12.57
CA ASP A 100 19.44 16.57 -11.76
C ASP A 100 18.79 15.91 -10.55
N THR A 101 18.44 16.69 -9.54
CA THR A 101 17.77 16.21 -8.34
C THR A 101 16.82 17.26 -7.77
N LEU A 102 15.69 16.81 -7.24
CA LEU A 102 14.77 17.66 -6.46
C LEU A 102 14.92 17.33 -4.98
N PHE A 103 15.43 18.29 -4.23
CA PHE A 103 15.45 18.25 -2.77
C PHE A 103 14.07 18.59 -2.22
N LEU A 104 13.56 17.77 -1.32
CA LEU A 104 12.31 17.97 -0.57
C LEU A 104 12.56 17.79 0.92
N ASP A 105 12.06 18.72 1.76
CA ASP A 105 12.00 18.51 3.20
C ASP A 105 11.04 17.33 3.52
N CYS A 106 11.32 16.63 4.60
CA CYS A 106 10.59 15.41 4.96
C CYS A 106 9.13 15.65 5.41
N ASP A 107 8.75 16.88 5.75
CA ASP A 107 7.39 17.28 6.14
C ASP A 107 6.52 17.75 4.94
N ILE A 108 6.84 17.25 3.76
CA ILE A 108 6.07 17.45 2.52
C ILE A 108 5.17 16.23 2.26
N LEU A 109 3.91 16.50 1.88
CA LEU A 109 3.00 15.47 1.36
C LEU A 109 2.60 15.77 -0.08
N ILE A 110 2.70 14.76 -0.94
CA ILE A 110 2.54 14.86 -2.38
C ILE A 110 1.12 14.41 -2.76
N PHE A 111 0.44 15.17 -3.63
CA PHE A 111 -0.92 14.91 -4.11
C PHE A 111 -1.01 14.74 -5.62
N ASN A 112 0.07 15.03 -6.33
CA ASN A 112 0.16 14.87 -7.77
C ASN A 112 1.58 14.53 -8.21
N LYS A 113 1.68 14.05 -9.45
CA LYS A 113 2.97 13.78 -10.08
C LYS A 113 3.81 15.07 -10.14
N ILE A 114 5.03 14.98 -9.68
CA ILE A 114 5.97 16.11 -9.69
C ILE A 114 6.66 16.19 -11.05
N THR A 115 6.62 17.38 -11.64
CA THR A 115 7.33 17.69 -12.88
C THR A 115 8.15 18.96 -12.71
N ILE A 116 9.27 19.05 -13.40
CA ILE A 116 10.13 20.23 -13.41
C ILE A 116 9.64 21.20 -14.48
N PRO A 117 9.24 22.43 -14.11
CA PRO A 117 8.70 23.42 -15.05
C PRO A 117 9.67 23.81 -16.17
N ASP A 118 10.92 24.06 -15.84
CA ASP A 118 11.97 24.44 -16.80
C ASP A 118 13.31 23.76 -16.47
N ASN A 119 13.64 22.73 -17.23
CA ASN A 119 14.87 21.97 -17.06
C ASN A 119 16.08 22.55 -17.85
N THR A 120 15.92 23.70 -18.47
CA THR A 120 17.02 24.43 -19.13
C THR A 120 17.85 25.25 -18.14
N LYS A 121 17.30 25.50 -16.96
CA LYS A 121 17.93 26.29 -15.88
C LYS A 121 18.90 25.45 -15.04
N ASP A 122 19.72 26.15 -14.26
CA ASP A 122 20.66 25.55 -13.31
C ASP A 122 19.98 25.12 -11.99
N ILE A 123 18.99 25.93 -11.55
CA ILE A 123 18.29 25.76 -10.28
C ILE A 123 16.80 26.13 -10.40
N GLY A 124 15.95 25.36 -9.73
CA GLY A 124 14.55 25.70 -9.47
C GLY A 124 14.32 25.99 -8.01
N VAL A 125 13.72 27.12 -7.69
CA VAL A 125 13.53 27.62 -6.33
C VAL A 125 12.06 27.86 -6.02
N SER A 126 11.66 27.72 -4.76
CA SER A 126 10.27 27.86 -4.32
C SER A 126 10.08 29.14 -3.51
N PRO A 127 9.43 30.18 -4.05
CA PRO A 127 9.11 31.38 -3.26
C PRO A 127 8.20 31.07 -2.08
N HIS A 128 8.34 31.80 -0.98
CA HIS A 128 7.43 31.70 0.15
C HIS A 128 6.01 32.22 -0.15
N TYR A 129 5.88 33.14 -1.11
CA TYR A 129 4.62 33.83 -1.44
C TYR A 129 3.92 34.44 -0.21
N ILE A 130 4.68 35.08 0.66
CA ILE A 130 4.22 35.78 1.87
C ILE A 130 4.64 37.25 1.84
N LYS A 131 4.18 38.04 2.82
CA LYS A 131 4.45 39.49 2.91
C LYS A 131 5.94 39.80 2.89
N LYS A 132 6.30 40.86 2.17
CA LYS A 132 7.70 41.32 2.01
C LYS A 132 8.43 41.48 3.34
N GLN A 133 7.79 42.11 4.35
CA GLN A 133 8.39 42.29 5.68
C GLN A 133 8.88 41.00 6.34
N ILE A 134 8.21 39.87 6.04
CA ILE A 134 8.57 38.55 6.57
C ILE A 134 9.68 37.93 5.73
N THR A 135 9.63 38.08 4.41
CA THR A 135 10.69 37.57 3.51
C THR A 135 11.98 38.34 3.67
N ASP A 136 11.92 39.63 3.96
CA ASP A 136 13.13 40.45 4.25
C ASP A 136 13.88 39.92 5.48
N LYS A 137 13.17 39.31 6.43
CA LYS A 137 13.78 38.71 7.63
C LYS A 137 14.26 37.26 7.37
N PHE A 138 13.43 36.41 6.75
CA PHE A 138 13.64 34.98 6.70
C PHE A 138 14.15 34.47 5.35
N GLY A 139 14.17 35.30 4.31
CA GLY A 139 14.48 34.94 2.93
C GLY A 139 13.22 34.82 2.07
N TYR A 140 13.35 35.14 0.79
CA TYR A 140 12.27 35.10 -0.20
C TYR A 140 11.93 33.67 -0.59
N TYR A 141 12.93 32.79 -0.65
CA TYR A 141 12.77 31.38 -1.05
C TYR A 141 12.73 30.45 0.15
N ASN A 142 11.98 29.34 0.00
CA ASN A 142 11.90 28.27 0.97
C ASN A 142 12.97 27.20 0.73
N GLY A 143 13.77 26.89 1.72
CA GLY A 143 14.84 25.89 1.64
C GLY A 143 14.39 24.42 1.64
N GLY A 144 13.08 24.17 1.67
CA GLY A 144 12.53 22.81 1.71
C GLY A 144 12.09 22.26 0.35
N CYS A 145 12.22 23.06 -0.73
CA CYS A 145 11.95 22.62 -2.10
C CYS A 145 12.90 23.30 -3.07
N ILE A 146 13.91 22.59 -3.54
CA ILE A 146 14.94 23.10 -4.43
C ILE A 146 15.28 22.02 -5.47
N TRP A 147 15.12 22.33 -6.74
CA TRP A 147 15.64 21.49 -7.83
C TRP A 147 17.00 22.00 -8.27
N VAL A 148 17.94 21.09 -8.51
CA VAL A 148 19.33 21.43 -8.88
C VAL A 148 19.80 20.55 -10.01
N LYS A 149 20.44 21.18 -11.00
CA LYS A 149 21.09 20.52 -12.15
C LYS A 149 22.58 20.84 -12.20
N ASN A 150 22.97 22.07 -11.87
CA ASN A 150 24.36 22.50 -11.90
C ASN A 150 25.12 22.00 -10.66
N LYS A 151 26.24 21.30 -10.89
CA LYS A 151 27.03 20.64 -9.83
C LYS A 151 27.77 21.60 -8.90
N ASP A 152 27.92 22.87 -9.27
CA ASP A 152 28.61 23.88 -8.45
C ASP A 152 27.67 24.47 -7.36
N ILE A 153 26.37 24.32 -7.53
CA ILE A 153 25.38 24.91 -6.62
C ILE A 153 25.52 24.44 -5.16
N PRO A 154 25.72 23.15 -4.85
CA PRO A 154 25.89 22.70 -3.46
C PRO A 154 27.04 23.40 -2.74
N ASP A 155 28.17 23.56 -3.39
CA ASP A 155 29.34 24.22 -2.81
C ASP A 155 29.10 25.72 -2.60
N LYS A 156 28.48 26.37 -3.58
CA LYS A 156 28.12 27.78 -3.49
C LYS A 156 27.04 28.01 -2.43
N TRP A 157 26.08 27.12 -2.27
CA TRP A 157 25.07 27.21 -1.21
C TRP A 157 25.71 27.16 0.18
N ILE A 158 26.65 26.25 0.41
CA ILE A 158 27.43 26.18 1.66
C ILE A 158 28.23 27.44 1.88
N GLU A 159 28.88 27.98 0.84
CA GLU A 159 29.66 29.22 0.91
C GLU A 159 28.77 30.41 1.31
N TYR A 160 27.65 30.61 0.61
CA TYR A 160 26.76 31.76 0.86
C TYR A 160 26.04 31.65 2.21
N THR A 161 25.73 30.43 2.67
CA THR A 161 25.12 30.22 3.98
C THR A 161 26.00 30.72 5.15
N LYS A 162 27.32 30.75 5.02
CA LYS A 162 28.22 31.27 6.05
C LYS A 162 27.97 32.75 6.38
N LYS A 163 27.45 33.52 5.42
CA LYS A 163 27.16 34.96 5.55
C LYS A 163 25.66 35.26 5.50
N SER A 164 24.82 34.23 5.52
CA SER A 164 23.37 34.35 5.39
C SER A 164 22.74 35.00 6.60
N ARG A 165 21.78 35.92 6.37
CA ARG A 165 21.00 36.54 7.45
C ARG A 165 20.04 35.54 8.14
N TYR A 166 19.68 34.43 7.47
CA TYR A 166 18.83 33.40 8.03
C TYR A 166 19.16 32.03 7.46
N TYR A 167 20.11 31.35 8.09
CA TYR A 167 20.55 29.98 7.81
C TYR A 167 20.66 29.64 6.30
N ASP A 168 20.24 28.44 5.91
CA ASP A 168 20.23 27.93 4.53
C ASP A 168 19.26 28.69 3.61
N GLN A 169 18.20 29.28 4.15
CA GLN A 169 17.07 29.78 3.40
C GLN A 169 17.33 31.12 2.73
N ALA A 170 17.88 32.10 3.45
CA ALA A 170 18.16 33.42 2.87
C ALA A 170 19.33 33.40 1.87
N SER A 171 20.24 32.43 1.96
CA SER A 171 21.37 32.29 1.02
C SER A 171 20.93 31.78 -0.38
N ILE A 172 19.72 31.29 -0.53
CA ILE A 172 19.16 30.89 -1.85
C ILE A 172 19.03 32.13 -2.75
N GLU A 173 18.78 33.32 -2.18
CA GLU A 173 18.72 34.56 -2.94
C GLU A 173 20.07 34.90 -3.61
N ASP A 174 21.18 34.47 -3.01
CA ASP A 174 22.52 34.69 -3.59
C ASP A 174 22.80 33.65 -4.70
N LEU A 175 22.22 32.43 -4.61
CA LEU A 175 22.27 31.48 -5.70
C LEU A 175 21.55 32.01 -6.94
N THR A 176 20.36 32.59 -6.80
CA THR A 176 19.58 33.13 -7.93
C THR A 176 20.21 34.36 -8.60
N LYS A 177 21.14 35.04 -7.94
CA LYS A 177 21.92 36.11 -8.56
C LYS A 177 23.05 35.58 -9.46
N ASN A 178 23.53 34.35 -9.21
CA ASN A 178 24.74 33.82 -9.83
C ASN A 178 24.48 32.65 -10.79
N PHE A 179 23.28 32.04 -10.73
CA PHE A 179 22.90 30.90 -11.56
C PHE A 179 21.59 31.20 -12.28
N SER A 180 21.40 30.59 -13.46
CA SER A 180 20.13 30.67 -14.16
C SER A 180 19.05 29.89 -13.41
N TYR A 181 17.88 30.50 -13.19
CA TYR A 181 16.86 29.91 -12.33
C TYR A 181 15.45 30.01 -12.89
N PHE A 182 14.55 29.20 -12.36
CA PHE A 182 13.10 29.37 -12.44
C PHE A 182 12.47 29.31 -11.05
N GLU A 183 11.28 29.87 -10.91
CA GLU A 183 10.48 29.77 -9.70
C GLU A 183 9.38 28.72 -9.85
N PHE A 184 9.25 27.83 -8.84
CA PHE A 184 8.12 26.92 -8.79
C PHE A 184 6.82 27.71 -8.60
N PRO A 185 5.76 27.38 -9.36
CA PRO A 185 4.44 27.95 -9.16
C PRO A 185 3.88 27.66 -7.76
N GLU A 186 2.90 28.47 -7.33
CA GLU A 186 2.34 28.41 -5.97
C GLU A 186 1.76 27.04 -5.54
N GLN A 187 1.29 26.24 -6.46
CA GLN A 187 0.75 24.89 -6.19
C GLN A 187 1.84 23.87 -5.87
N TYR A 188 3.11 24.19 -6.15
CA TYR A 188 4.25 23.51 -5.58
C TYR A 188 4.55 24.14 -4.22
N ASN A 189 4.82 23.33 -3.23
CA ASN A 189 5.24 23.79 -1.91
C ASN A 189 4.25 24.75 -1.21
N LEU A 190 2.94 24.41 -1.23
CA LEU A 190 1.94 25.15 -0.46
C LEU A 190 2.20 24.96 1.03
N GLY A 191 2.87 25.93 1.64
CA GLY A 191 3.37 25.82 3.01
C GLY A 191 2.39 26.33 4.07
N ALA A 192 2.39 25.68 5.24
CA ALA A 192 1.66 26.15 6.41
C ALA A 192 2.10 27.56 6.86
N PHE A 193 3.31 27.96 6.53
CA PHE A 193 3.82 29.32 6.76
C PHE A 193 3.01 30.41 6.02
N ARG A 194 2.44 30.12 4.85
CA ARG A 194 1.56 31.07 4.13
C ARG A 194 0.29 31.35 4.93
N VAL A 195 -0.30 30.31 5.53
CA VAL A 195 -1.49 30.43 6.35
C VAL A 195 -1.20 31.19 7.65
N SER A 196 -0.07 30.89 8.29
CA SER A 196 0.29 31.46 9.59
C SER A 196 0.83 32.90 9.54
N HIS A 197 1.49 33.27 8.44
CA HIS A 197 2.19 34.56 8.34
C HIS A 197 1.57 35.53 7.35
N ASP A 198 0.69 35.10 6.48
CA ASP A 198 0.10 35.98 5.48
C ASP A 198 -1.41 36.05 5.58
N ASN A 199 -2.12 35.00 5.21
CA ASN A 199 -3.57 35.06 5.07
C ASN A 199 -4.24 33.69 5.25
N PRO A 200 -5.03 33.47 6.33
CA PRO A 200 -5.82 32.26 6.49
C PRO A 200 -6.84 32.02 5.36
N GLN A 201 -7.25 33.07 4.63
CA GLN A 201 -8.19 32.96 3.51
C GLN A 201 -7.64 32.15 2.32
N ILE A 202 -6.33 31.91 2.26
CA ILE A 202 -5.69 30.98 1.31
C ILE A 202 -6.36 29.60 1.33
N LEU A 203 -6.82 29.14 2.49
CA LEU A 203 -7.50 27.85 2.64
C LEU A 203 -8.82 27.77 1.88
N ASN A 204 -9.48 28.90 1.60
CA ASN A 204 -10.71 28.95 0.81
C ASN A 204 -10.47 28.74 -0.69
N GLN A 205 -9.21 28.80 -1.13
CA GLN A 205 -8.81 28.56 -2.52
C GLN A 205 -8.46 27.10 -2.80
N LEU A 206 -8.56 26.24 -1.77
CA LEU A 206 -8.43 24.79 -1.89
C LEU A 206 -9.81 24.18 -2.14
N GLU A 207 -9.94 23.45 -3.24
CA GLU A 207 -11.17 22.80 -3.68
C GLU A 207 -10.91 21.41 -4.26
N ILE A 208 -11.95 20.59 -4.39
CA ILE A 208 -11.90 19.29 -5.06
C ILE A 208 -12.60 19.43 -6.41
N ILE A 209 -11.86 19.14 -7.49
CA ILE A 209 -12.39 19.08 -8.85
C ILE A 209 -11.99 17.71 -9.43
N ASN A 210 -12.95 16.93 -9.96
CA ASN A 210 -12.70 15.65 -10.62
C ASN A 210 -11.79 14.69 -9.82
N LYS A 211 -12.04 14.55 -8.52
CA LYS A 211 -11.26 13.70 -7.60
C LYS A 211 -9.78 14.10 -7.46
N GLN A 212 -9.49 15.37 -7.60
CA GLN A 212 -8.16 15.94 -7.44
C GLN A 212 -8.24 17.21 -6.58
N ILE A 213 -7.23 17.48 -5.76
CA ILE A 213 -7.17 18.72 -4.97
C ILE A 213 -6.56 19.82 -5.83
N TYR A 214 -7.23 20.96 -5.87
CA TYR A 214 -6.81 22.15 -6.59
C TYR A 214 -6.51 23.28 -5.61
N TYR A 215 -5.54 24.09 -5.96
CA TYR A 215 -5.25 25.36 -5.33
C TYR A 215 -5.24 26.45 -6.39
N LYS A 216 -6.07 27.50 -6.23
CA LYS A 216 -6.25 28.57 -7.25
C LYS A 216 -6.56 28.01 -8.64
N LYS A 217 -7.44 27.02 -8.74
CA LYS A 217 -7.84 26.34 -10.00
C LYS A 217 -6.70 25.60 -10.71
N GLN A 218 -5.55 25.41 -10.06
CA GLN A 218 -4.44 24.59 -10.54
C GLN A 218 -4.30 23.33 -9.68
N PRO A 219 -3.96 22.16 -10.24
CA PRO A 219 -3.75 20.96 -9.44
C PRO A 219 -2.70 21.20 -8.35
N LEU A 220 -3.05 20.92 -7.11
CA LEU A 220 -2.11 20.97 -5.99
C LEU A 220 -1.08 19.86 -6.14
N ILE A 221 0.21 20.20 -6.19
CA ILE A 221 1.28 19.22 -6.35
C ILE A 221 1.68 18.66 -4.97
N PHE A 222 2.04 19.53 -4.03
CA PHE A 222 2.31 19.11 -2.66
C PHE A 222 2.13 20.23 -1.64
N ILE A 223 1.94 19.83 -0.39
CA ILE A 223 1.91 20.73 0.77
C ILE A 223 3.15 20.54 1.62
N HIS A 224 3.53 21.57 2.33
CA HIS A 224 4.64 21.59 3.27
C HIS A 224 4.12 21.99 4.65
N CYS A 225 3.87 21.02 5.52
CA CYS A 225 3.33 21.29 6.84
C CYS A 225 3.73 20.25 7.89
N HIS A 226 4.16 20.72 9.03
CA HIS A 226 4.42 19.85 10.18
C HIS A 226 3.12 19.29 10.74
N PHE A 227 2.92 17.99 10.64
CA PHE A 227 1.67 17.34 11.03
C PHE A 227 1.42 17.35 12.55
N GLU A 228 2.44 17.40 13.37
CA GLU A 228 2.33 17.39 14.83
C GLU A 228 2.19 18.80 15.44
N ARG A 229 2.46 19.88 14.69
CA ARG A 229 2.32 21.24 15.19
C ARG A 229 0.86 21.64 15.36
N GLN A 230 0.60 22.45 16.38
CA GLN A 230 -0.71 23.02 16.71
C GLN A 230 -0.80 24.50 16.33
N GLY A 231 -1.95 25.13 16.62
CA GLY A 231 -2.16 26.54 16.33
C GLY A 231 -2.31 26.85 14.84
N PRO A 232 -1.85 28.02 14.36
CA PRO A 232 -2.03 28.42 12.97
C PRO A 232 -1.44 27.46 11.95
N TYR A 233 -0.36 26.76 12.27
CA TYR A 233 0.25 25.74 11.42
C TYR A 233 -0.65 24.52 11.18
N ALA A 234 -1.54 24.20 12.12
CA ALA A 234 -2.48 23.11 11.98
C ALA A 234 -3.62 23.40 10.98
N GLN A 235 -3.88 24.64 10.65
CA GLN A 235 -5.02 25.03 9.80
C GLN A 235 -4.94 24.39 8.41
N LEU A 236 -3.77 24.45 7.75
CA LEU A 236 -3.56 23.81 6.44
C LEU A 236 -3.78 22.28 6.54
N ARG A 237 -3.17 21.63 7.53
CA ARG A 237 -3.37 20.19 7.78
C ARG A 237 -4.84 19.85 7.94
N ASN A 238 -5.56 20.59 8.79
CA ASN A 238 -6.98 20.33 9.07
C ASN A 238 -7.84 20.50 7.82
N LYS A 239 -7.57 21.53 7.01
CA LYS A 239 -8.26 21.75 5.73
C LYS A 239 -7.99 20.60 4.75
N ILE A 240 -6.74 20.18 4.60
CA ILE A 240 -6.37 19.04 3.74
C ILE A 240 -7.02 17.75 4.23
N MET A 241 -7.02 17.49 5.54
CA MET A 241 -7.69 16.32 6.11
C MET A 241 -9.21 16.33 5.85
N LEU A 242 -9.84 17.49 5.90
CA LEU A 242 -11.25 17.65 5.55
C LEU A 242 -11.49 17.34 4.06
N LEU A 243 -10.66 17.86 3.16
CA LEU A 243 -10.75 17.61 1.72
C LEU A 243 -10.54 16.12 1.40
N ILE A 244 -9.52 15.50 1.98
CA ILE A 244 -9.27 14.05 1.87
C ILE A 244 -10.48 13.26 2.41
N GLY A 245 -11.10 13.77 3.50
CA GLY A 245 -12.28 13.21 4.11
C GLY A 245 -13.50 13.23 3.21
N ASN A 246 -13.73 14.32 2.54
CA ASN A 246 -14.88 14.54 1.66
C ASN A 246 -14.67 13.99 0.23
N GLY A 247 -13.45 13.67 -0.13
CA GLY A 247 -13.09 13.11 -1.43
C GLY A 247 -12.63 11.65 -1.35
N ASN A 248 -12.47 11.02 -2.51
CA ASN A 248 -12.03 9.63 -2.62
C ASN A 248 -10.49 9.50 -2.58
N PHE A 249 -9.83 10.24 -1.65
CA PHE A 249 -8.37 10.27 -1.49
C PHE A 249 -7.89 9.21 -0.49
N TYR A 250 -8.29 7.96 -0.70
CA TYR A 250 -8.01 6.91 0.27
C TYR A 250 -6.52 6.57 0.39
N LYS A 251 -5.77 6.68 -0.72
CA LYS A 251 -4.34 6.38 -0.73
C LYS A 251 -3.58 7.38 0.12
N GLU A 252 -3.82 8.66 -0.11
CA GLU A 252 -3.24 9.75 0.67
C GLU A 252 -3.66 9.66 2.13
N PHE A 253 -4.93 9.32 2.39
CA PHE A 253 -5.41 9.09 3.75
C PHE A 253 -4.65 7.95 4.44
N LEU A 254 -4.49 6.80 3.78
CA LEU A 254 -3.72 5.67 4.32
C LEU A 254 -2.27 6.06 4.61
N CYS A 255 -1.64 6.86 3.74
CA CYS A 255 -0.28 7.36 3.95
C CYS A 255 -0.19 8.26 5.18
N ILE A 256 -1.13 9.19 5.33
CA ILE A 256 -1.18 10.10 6.49
C ILE A 256 -1.48 9.32 7.78
N GLU A 257 -2.40 8.38 7.72
CA GLU A 257 -2.74 7.55 8.88
C GLU A 257 -1.54 6.71 9.32
N ARG A 258 -0.83 6.06 8.38
CA ARG A 258 0.40 5.33 8.65
C ARG A 258 1.47 6.22 9.28
N MET A 259 1.64 7.44 8.76
CA MET A 259 2.54 8.45 9.34
C MET A 259 2.16 8.78 10.78
N MET A 260 0.89 9.11 11.03
CA MET A 260 0.41 9.56 12.34
C MET A 260 0.40 8.44 13.38
N LYS A 261 -0.06 7.26 13.00
CA LYS A 261 -0.20 6.09 13.89
C LYS A 261 1.06 5.25 13.97
N GLN A 262 1.99 5.41 13.04
CA GLN A 262 3.21 4.61 12.85
C GLN A 262 2.92 3.10 12.65
N LYS A 263 1.69 2.77 12.31
CA LYS A 263 1.21 1.43 11.99
C LYS A 263 0.09 1.53 10.96
N TRP A 264 -0.05 0.50 10.14
CA TRP A 264 -1.24 0.35 9.31
C TRP A 264 -2.43 0.03 10.20
N LEU A 265 -3.56 0.69 9.96
CA LEU A 265 -4.79 0.46 10.71
C LEU A 265 -5.83 -0.16 9.80
N LEU A 266 -6.34 -1.35 10.20
CA LEU A 266 -7.50 -1.98 9.58
C LEU A 266 -8.62 -2.10 10.60
N THR A 267 -9.81 -1.69 10.20
CA THR A 267 -11.01 -1.83 11.03
C THR A 267 -11.85 -2.99 10.52
N ILE A 268 -12.17 -3.90 11.41
CA ILE A 268 -13.13 -4.97 11.15
C ILE A 268 -14.42 -4.57 11.83
N PRO A 269 -15.51 -4.31 11.08
CA PRO A 269 -16.80 -4.04 11.69
C PRO A 269 -17.30 -5.29 12.39
N ARG A 270 -17.84 -5.15 13.59
CA ARG A 270 -18.58 -6.20 14.25
C ARG A 270 -19.85 -6.44 13.45
N GLN A 271 -19.99 -7.61 12.86
CA GLN A 271 -21.23 -7.96 12.16
C GLN A 271 -22.43 -7.83 13.10
N PRO A 272 -23.55 -7.25 12.65
CA PRO A 272 -24.77 -7.31 13.41
C PRO A 272 -25.13 -8.78 13.67
N LEU A 273 -25.43 -9.12 14.90
CA LEU A 273 -25.67 -10.47 15.47
C LEU A 273 -26.71 -11.35 14.72
N ARG A 274 -27.31 -10.85 13.66
CA ARG A 274 -28.37 -11.55 12.90
C ARG A 274 -27.87 -12.58 11.90
N ASN A 275 -26.58 -12.60 11.55
CA ASN A 275 -26.07 -13.53 10.55
C ASN A 275 -25.22 -14.64 11.21
N LYS A 276 -25.65 -15.86 11.06
CA LYS A 276 -25.03 -17.12 11.50
C LYS A 276 -23.64 -17.43 10.85
N TYR A 277 -22.98 -16.45 10.26
CA TYR A 277 -21.72 -16.66 9.53
C TYR A 277 -20.50 -16.31 10.40
N THR A 278 -20.27 -17.15 11.41
CA THR A 278 -19.17 -16.99 12.37
C THR A 278 -17.79 -17.30 11.79
N HIS A 279 -17.70 -18.12 10.75
CA HIS A 279 -16.43 -18.64 10.24
C HIS A 279 -15.56 -17.61 9.52
N CYS A 280 -16.14 -16.64 8.81
CA CYS A 280 -15.36 -15.59 8.18
C CYS A 280 -14.74 -14.66 9.25
N ASN A 281 -15.49 -14.34 10.30
CA ASN A 281 -14.97 -13.57 11.42
C ASN A 281 -13.82 -14.28 12.13
N ASP A 282 -13.87 -15.61 12.28
CA ASP A 282 -12.79 -16.38 12.89
C ASP A 282 -11.53 -16.36 12.02
N THR A 283 -11.67 -16.49 10.70
CA THR A 283 -10.56 -16.36 9.74
C THR A 283 -9.92 -14.97 9.84
N PHE A 284 -10.72 -13.91 9.93
CA PHE A 284 -10.18 -12.54 10.05
C PHE A 284 -9.50 -12.27 11.37
N ARG A 285 -10.07 -12.76 12.47
CA ARG A 285 -9.44 -12.63 13.79
C ARG A 285 -8.10 -13.37 13.83
N GLU A 286 -8.04 -14.53 13.20
CA GLU A 286 -6.81 -15.31 13.10
C GLU A 286 -5.77 -14.58 12.26
N LEU A 287 -6.13 -14.12 11.04
CA LEU A 287 -5.27 -13.30 10.19
C LEU A 287 -4.82 -12.01 10.89
N ALA A 288 -5.75 -11.35 11.59
CA ALA A 288 -5.45 -10.16 12.36
C ALA A 288 -4.32 -10.41 13.36
N LYS A 289 -4.42 -11.48 14.12
CA LYS A 289 -3.37 -11.89 15.08
C LYS A 289 -2.06 -12.23 14.40
N MET A 290 -2.11 -12.87 13.24
CA MET A 290 -0.91 -13.22 12.47
C MET A 290 -0.25 -11.95 11.88
N TYR A 291 -1.03 -10.98 11.42
CA TYR A 291 -0.53 -9.73 10.84
C TYR A 291 -0.13 -8.68 11.87
N THR A 292 -0.62 -8.72 13.10
CA THR A 292 -0.15 -7.79 14.16
C THR A 292 1.34 -7.94 14.47
N ALA A 293 1.93 -9.08 14.14
CA ALA A 293 3.38 -9.25 14.14
C ALA A 293 4.09 -8.43 13.05
N ASN A 294 3.34 -7.90 12.04
CA ASN A 294 3.84 -7.21 10.86
C ASN A 294 3.36 -5.77 10.85
N ASP A 295 3.49 -4.92 11.73
CA ASP A 295 3.19 -3.48 11.60
C ASP A 295 1.69 -3.15 11.31
N LEU A 296 0.78 -4.05 11.66
CA LEU A 296 -0.65 -3.86 11.54
C LEU A 296 -1.31 -3.68 12.90
N GLN A 297 -2.13 -2.65 13.04
CA GLN A 297 -3.04 -2.49 14.16
C GLN A 297 -4.47 -2.80 13.72
N PHE A 298 -5.11 -3.73 14.41
CA PHE A 298 -6.52 -4.02 14.23
C PHE A 298 -7.38 -3.31 15.26
N LYS A 299 -8.50 -2.79 14.79
CA LYS A 299 -9.58 -2.33 15.65
C LYS A 299 -10.86 -3.05 15.26
N ILE A 300 -11.52 -3.67 16.23
CA ILE A 300 -12.88 -4.20 16.08
C ILE A 300 -13.81 -3.08 16.51
N ASN A 301 -14.59 -2.57 15.56
CA ASN A 301 -15.54 -1.51 15.85
C ASN A 301 -16.88 -2.13 16.26
N ASP A 302 -17.27 -1.94 17.52
CA ASP A 302 -18.56 -2.40 18.06
C ASP A 302 -19.70 -1.40 17.77
N SER A 303 -19.40 -0.20 17.29
CA SER A 303 -20.38 0.81 16.97
C SER A 303 -20.95 0.63 15.57
N LYS A 304 -22.24 0.97 15.40
CA LYS A 304 -22.89 1.04 14.08
C LYS A 304 -22.34 2.16 13.20
N HIS A 305 -21.46 3.00 13.73
CA HIS A 305 -20.89 4.16 13.05
C HIS A 305 -19.38 4.04 12.98
N CYS A 306 -18.86 3.95 11.77
CA CYS A 306 -17.42 4.08 11.53
C CYS A 306 -17.06 5.57 11.56
N TRP A 307 -16.48 6.02 12.66
CA TRP A 307 -16.07 7.41 12.83
C TRP A 307 -14.84 7.77 12.02
N PHE A 308 -14.72 8.96 11.65
CA PHE A 308 -13.83 9.78 10.83
C PHE A 308 -12.39 9.35 10.54
N MET A 309 -11.84 8.36 11.23
CA MET A 309 -10.43 7.94 11.10
C MET A 309 -10.22 6.48 10.70
N GLU A 310 -11.27 5.74 10.40
CA GLU A 310 -11.17 4.31 10.12
C GLU A 310 -11.77 4.02 8.75
N ARG A 311 -10.91 4.06 7.71
CA ARG A 311 -11.40 4.07 6.33
C ARG A 311 -11.24 2.77 5.57
N VAL A 312 -10.53 1.80 6.12
CA VAL A 312 -10.39 0.49 5.50
C VAL A 312 -11.25 -0.50 6.24
N LEU A 313 -12.31 -0.95 5.60
CA LEU A 313 -13.24 -1.93 6.13
C LEU A 313 -13.06 -3.26 5.42
N LEU A 314 -12.84 -4.32 6.21
CA LEU A 314 -12.91 -5.70 5.73
C LEU A 314 -14.34 -6.19 5.86
N TYR A 315 -14.93 -6.61 4.75
CA TYR A 315 -16.29 -7.12 4.78
C TYR A 315 -16.49 -8.35 3.89
N ASP A 316 -17.14 -9.37 4.44
CA ASP A 316 -17.37 -10.65 3.75
C ASP A 316 -18.59 -10.59 2.82
N ARG A 317 -19.69 -9.97 3.26
CA ARG A 317 -20.94 -9.86 2.51
C ARG A 317 -21.68 -8.58 2.83
N PRO A 318 -21.31 -7.47 2.20
CA PRO A 318 -22.06 -6.24 2.39
C PRO A 318 -23.44 -6.38 1.75
N THR A 319 -24.49 -6.04 2.47
CA THR A 319 -25.79 -5.75 1.86
C THR A 319 -25.77 -4.31 1.36
N LEU A 320 -26.40 -4.05 0.20
CA LEU A 320 -26.56 -2.70 -0.33
C LEU A 320 -27.14 -1.73 0.72
N GLN A 321 -28.14 -2.21 1.48
CA GLN A 321 -28.79 -1.44 2.53
C GLN A 321 -27.84 -1.02 3.66
N TRP A 322 -26.85 -1.85 3.98
CA TRP A 322 -25.84 -1.54 4.99
C TRP A 322 -24.79 -0.54 4.46
N ILE A 323 -24.41 -0.67 3.19
CA ILE A 323 -23.48 0.23 2.53
C ILE A 323 -24.05 1.62 2.35
N ASP A 324 -25.33 1.75 1.99
CA ASP A 324 -25.98 3.03 1.76
C ASP A 324 -26.21 3.81 3.07
N GLY A 325 -26.41 3.10 4.20
CA GLY A 325 -26.77 3.72 5.49
C GLY A 325 -25.61 4.13 6.39
N GLU A 326 -24.47 3.43 6.36
CA GLU A 326 -23.50 3.52 7.46
C GLU A 326 -22.07 3.90 7.07
N ILE A 327 -21.71 3.93 5.76
CA ILE A 327 -20.31 4.04 5.39
C ILE A 327 -20.06 5.14 4.36
N ASN A 328 -20.27 6.38 4.74
CA ASN A 328 -20.18 7.47 3.77
C ASN A 328 -18.77 7.77 3.23
N ASN A 329 -17.67 7.31 3.86
CA ASN A 329 -16.31 7.72 3.48
C ASN A 329 -15.24 6.63 3.67
N SER A 330 -15.55 5.36 3.50
CA SER A 330 -14.62 4.24 3.76
C SER A 330 -14.24 3.50 2.49
N ILE A 331 -13.02 2.94 2.46
CA ILE A 331 -12.64 1.94 1.47
C ILE A 331 -13.22 0.62 1.94
N LEU A 332 -13.98 -0.01 1.07
CA LEU A 332 -14.51 -1.33 1.32
C LEU A 332 -13.62 -2.38 0.66
N LEU A 333 -13.00 -3.21 1.47
CA LEU A 333 -12.31 -4.40 1.00
C LEU A 333 -13.29 -5.57 1.03
N LEU A 334 -13.70 -6.00 -0.14
CA LEU A 334 -14.56 -7.16 -0.31
C LEU A 334 -13.76 -8.44 -0.25
N LEU A 335 -14.15 -9.33 0.62
CA LEU A 335 -13.47 -10.60 0.88
C LEU A 335 -13.87 -11.73 -0.07
N GLY A 336 -14.50 -11.39 -1.15
CA GLY A 336 -14.55 -12.26 -2.29
C GLY A 336 -15.46 -13.47 -2.27
N ASN A 337 -16.36 -13.62 -1.31
CA ASN A 337 -17.45 -14.60 -1.41
C ASN A 337 -18.68 -14.03 -2.13
N GLY A 338 -18.59 -12.78 -2.59
CA GLY A 338 -19.69 -12.08 -3.22
C GLY A 338 -20.13 -12.71 -4.53
N ASP A 339 -21.39 -12.57 -4.85
CA ASP A 339 -21.87 -12.67 -6.21
C ASP A 339 -21.18 -11.55 -7.01
N GLU A 340 -20.61 -11.85 -8.18
CA GLU A 340 -19.99 -10.81 -9.03
C GLU A 340 -20.97 -9.70 -9.41
N ASN A 341 -22.27 -10.03 -9.50
CA ASN A 341 -23.32 -9.05 -9.72
C ASN A 341 -23.47 -8.11 -8.52
N GLU A 342 -23.39 -8.63 -7.28
CA GLU A 342 -23.41 -7.78 -6.08
C GLU A 342 -22.14 -6.90 -6.00
N GLU A 343 -20.95 -7.45 -6.27
CA GLU A 343 -19.71 -6.67 -6.32
C GLU A 343 -19.78 -5.58 -7.39
N LYS A 344 -20.29 -5.88 -8.57
CA LYS A 344 -20.49 -4.91 -9.66
C LYS A 344 -21.48 -3.82 -9.29
N ILE A 345 -22.63 -4.19 -8.71
CA ILE A 345 -23.65 -3.24 -8.22
C ILE A 345 -23.06 -2.35 -7.13
N LEU A 346 -22.24 -2.91 -6.22
CA LEU A 346 -21.55 -2.15 -5.18
C LEU A 346 -20.55 -1.15 -5.74
N MET A 347 -19.80 -1.55 -6.77
CA MET A 347 -18.87 -0.66 -7.48
C MET A 347 -19.61 0.45 -8.22
N GLU A 348 -20.74 0.17 -8.84
CA GLU A 348 -21.51 1.12 -9.64
C GLU A 348 -22.35 2.08 -8.77
N ARG A 349 -22.94 1.61 -7.68
CA ARG A 349 -23.85 2.40 -6.84
C ARG A 349 -23.16 3.12 -5.69
N SER A 350 -22.01 2.67 -5.24
CA SER A 350 -21.34 3.32 -4.14
C SER A 350 -20.42 4.43 -4.64
N ASN A 351 -20.49 5.61 -4.03
CA ASN A 351 -19.44 6.63 -4.11
C ASN A 351 -18.13 6.16 -3.45
N LYS A 352 -18.01 4.88 -3.14
CA LYS A 352 -16.95 4.26 -2.36
C LYS A 352 -16.01 3.49 -3.27
N ILE A 353 -14.77 3.45 -2.86
CA ILE A 353 -13.79 2.60 -3.51
C ILE A 353 -13.95 1.21 -2.94
N VAL A 354 -14.45 0.32 -3.77
CA VAL A 354 -14.58 -1.10 -3.47
C VAL A 354 -13.41 -1.81 -4.12
N LYS A 355 -12.63 -2.52 -3.32
CA LYS A 355 -11.53 -3.35 -3.80
C LYS A 355 -11.76 -4.80 -3.45
N SER A 356 -11.53 -5.68 -4.41
CA SER A 356 -11.47 -7.11 -4.13
C SER A 356 -10.21 -7.41 -3.33
N TRP A 357 -10.37 -8.21 -2.30
CA TRP A 357 -9.26 -8.66 -1.49
C TRP A 357 -8.73 -9.99 -2.01
N ILE A 358 -7.46 -10.28 -1.73
CA ILE A 358 -6.87 -11.59 -1.89
C ILE A 358 -7.60 -12.58 -0.96
N PHE A 359 -8.05 -13.71 -1.51
CA PHE A 359 -8.77 -14.72 -0.74
C PHE A 359 -7.79 -15.60 0.03
N TRP A 360 -8.13 -15.99 1.26
CA TRP A 360 -7.27 -16.77 2.15
C TRP A 360 -7.76 -18.19 2.33
N PRO A 361 -6.91 -19.10 2.84
CA PRO A 361 -7.38 -20.36 3.39
C PRO A 361 -8.36 -20.12 4.55
N ARG A 362 -9.25 -21.06 4.77
CA ARG A 362 -10.28 -20.94 5.82
C ARG A 362 -9.68 -20.84 7.23
N LYS A 363 -8.57 -21.57 7.47
CA LYS A 363 -7.81 -21.56 8.72
C LYS A 363 -6.34 -21.27 8.43
N PRO A 364 -5.97 -20.01 8.24
CA PRO A 364 -4.63 -19.62 7.78
C PRO A 364 -3.53 -20.13 8.70
N LYS A 365 -3.70 -19.99 10.02
CA LYS A 365 -2.71 -20.47 10.98
C LYS A 365 -2.48 -21.98 10.88
N LEU A 366 -3.54 -22.76 10.78
CA LEU A 366 -3.44 -24.21 10.66
C LEU A 366 -2.73 -24.62 9.36
N VAL A 367 -3.00 -23.91 8.26
CA VAL A 367 -2.28 -24.14 6.99
C VAL A 367 -0.79 -23.88 7.17
N GLU A 368 -0.41 -22.78 7.82
CA GLU A 368 1.00 -22.48 8.08
C GLU A 368 1.65 -23.47 9.05
N ASP A 369 0.90 -23.98 10.04
CA ASP A 369 1.41 -25.01 10.94
C ASP A 369 1.67 -26.33 10.20
N VAL A 370 0.76 -26.74 9.31
CA VAL A 370 0.94 -27.92 8.44
C VAL A 370 2.14 -27.73 7.49
N LEU A 371 2.33 -26.54 6.94
CA LEU A 371 3.50 -26.25 6.11
C LEU A 371 4.84 -26.34 6.86
N LYS A 372 4.86 -26.04 8.16
CA LYS A 372 6.05 -26.20 9.01
C LYS A 372 6.34 -27.65 9.35
N GLU A 373 5.28 -28.45 9.58
CA GLU A 373 5.40 -29.85 9.96
C GLU A 373 5.83 -30.75 8.78
N ASN A 374 5.45 -30.38 7.54
CA ASN A 374 5.60 -31.25 6.39
C ASN A 374 6.41 -30.60 5.27
N LYS A 375 7.40 -31.35 4.74
CA LYS A 375 8.05 -31.01 3.48
C LYS A 375 7.07 -31.21 2.31
N ASN A 376 7.27 -30.47 1.22
CA ASN A 376 6.53 -30.69 -0.01
C ASN A 376 6.72 -32.14 -0.48
N LEU A 377 5.61 -32.83 -0.77
CA LEU A 377 5.68 -34.18 -1.31
C LEU A 377 6.05 -34.11 -2.79
N GLU A 378 7.02 -34.94 -3.16
CA GLU A 378 7.40 -35.16 -4.55
C GLU A 378 6.27 -35.89 -5.32
N TYR A 379 6.30 -35.83 -6.63
CA TYR A 379 5.27 -36.39 -7.50
C TYR A 379 4.93 -37.88 -7.18
N GLU A 380 5.97 -38.68 -6.98
CA GLU A 380 5.85 -40.14 -6.71
C GLU A 380 5.24 -40.45 -5.34
N LYS A 381 5.43 -39.55 -4.40
CA LYS A 381 4.90 -39.71 -3.04
C LYS A 381 3.48 -39.24 -2.89
N ARG A 382 2.88 -38.70 -3.96
CA ARG A 382 1.47 -38.30 -3.96
C ARG A 382 0.60 -39.44 -4.45
N GLU A 383 -0.06 -40.07 -3.50
CA GLU A 383 -0.84 -41.31 -3.70
C GLU A 383 -2.13 -41.07 -4.49
N ILE A 384 -2.66 -39.84 -4.45
CA ILE A 384 -3.95 -39.48 -5.05
C ILE A 384 -3.69 -38.68 -6.33
N GLU A 385 -4.21 -39.13 -7.46
CA GLU A 385 -4.07 -38.39 -8.73
C GLU A 385 -4.81 -37.07 -8.66
N SER A 386 -6.11 -37.11 -8.31
CA SER A 386 -6.92 -35.91 -8.21
C SER A 386 -7.96 -36.02 -7.11
N ILE A 387 -8.26 -34.88 -6.49
CA ILE A 387 -9.16 -34.83 -5.33
C ILE A 387 -10.18 -33.68 -5.45
N PHE A 388 -11.38 -33.94 -5.00
CA PHE A 388 -12.35 -32.96 -4.62
C PHE A 388 -12.91 -33.29 -3.23
N MET A 389 -12.69 -32.38 -2.27
CA MET A 389 -13.30 -32.51 -0.95
C MET A 389 -14.14 -31.25 -0.69
N GLY A 390 -15.45 -31.40 -0.67
CA GLY A 390 -16.35 -30.27 -0.47
C GLY A 390 -17.66 -30.70 0.18
N GLY A 391 -18.29 -29.71 0.81
CA GLY A 391 -19.63 -29.88 1.36
C GLY A 391 -20.62 -28.89 0.79
N PHE A 392 -21.87 -29.09 1.09
CA PHE A 392 -22.94 -28.12 0.87
C PHE A 392 -23.77 -27.94 2.14
N THR A 393 -24.23 -26.72 2.35
CA THR A 393 -25.14 -26.32 3.43
C THR A 393 -26.39 -25.66 2.87
N THR A 394 -26.33 -25.26 1.61
CA THR A 394 -27.44 -24.60 0.89
C THR A 394 -27.72 -25.27 -0.44
N GLN A 395 -28.95 -25.09 -0.94
CA GLN A 395 -29.37 -25.59 -2.25
C GLN A 395 -28.51 -25.02 -3.38
N GLN A 396 -28.08 -23.77 -3.27
CA GLN A 396 -27.18 -23.11 -4.25
C GLN A 396 -25.84 -23.84 -4.34
N GLN A 397 -25.23 -24.19 -3.20
CA GLN A 397 -23.97 -24.94 -3.19
C GLN A 397 -24.14 -26.34 -3.77
N LEU A 398 -25.27 -26.99 -3.47
CA LEU A 398 -25.60 -28.28 -4.06
C LEU A 398 -25.72 -28.18 -5.58
N ASN A 399 -26.46 -27.21 -6.08
CA ASN A 399 -26.65 -26.99 -7.51
C ASN A 399 -25.34 -26.69 -8.26
N ASN A 400 -24.38 -26.01 -7.61
CA ASN A 400 -23.07 -25.68 -8.20
C ASN A 400 -22.08 -26.85 -8.24
N ARG A 401 -22.30 -27.89 -7.42
CA ARG A 401 -21.33 -28.99 -7.21
C ARG A 401 -21.92 -30.36 -7.40
N ASN A 402 -23.18 -30.46 -7.82
CA ASN A 402 -23.91 -31.71 -7.93
C ASN A 402 -23.20 -32.69 -8.88
N PRO A 403 -22.67 -33.83 -8.41
CA PRO A 403 -21.99 -34.80 -9.24
C PRO A 403 -22.88 -35.35 -10.34
N GLN A 404 -24.12 -35.66 -10.04
CA GLN A 404 -25.10 -36.20 -11.03
C GLN A 404 -25.35 -35.20 -12.19
N LYS A 405 -25.20 -33.90 -11.94
CA LYS A 405 -25.41 -32.89 -12.97
C LYS A 405 -24.16 -32.64 -13.83
N PHE A 406 -22.98 -32.72 -13.24
CA PHE A 406 -21.75 -32.30 -13.89
C PHE A 406 -20.77 -33.43 -14.22
N GLY A 407 -20.91 -34.61 -13.61
CA GLY A 407 -20.10 -35.79 -13.90
C GLY A 407 -18.65 -35.73 -13.44
N TRP A 408 -18.27 -34.77 -12.57
CA TRP A 408 -16.89 -34.67 -12.07
C TRP A 408 -16.46 -35.87 -11.22
N ASP A 409 -17.40 -36.52 -10.54
CA ASP A 409 -17.19 -37.74 -9.74
C ASP A 409 -16.78 -38.96 -10.57
N THR A 410 -16.98 -38.92 -11.88
CA THR A 410 -16.59 -40.02 -12.79
C THR A 410 -15.12 -39.92 -13.23
N VAL A 411 -14.49 -38.78 -13.09
CA VAL A 411 -13.12 -38.53 -13.58
C VAL A 411 -12.13 -38.14 -12.47
N ILE A 412 -12.61 -37.63 -11.33
CA ILE A 412 -11.76 -37.28 -10.17
C ILE A 412 -11.59 -38.53 -9.31
N SER A 413 -10.32 -38.90 -9.03
CA SER A 413 -9.98 -40.13 -8.33
C SER A 413 -10.61 -40.22 -6.93
N GLU A 414 -10.60 -39.12 -6.18
CA GLU A 414 -11.20 -39.04 -4.86
C GLU A 414 -12.21 -37.89 -4.82
N PHE A 415 -13.48 -38.21 -5.03
CA PHE A 415 -14.57 -37.23 -5.02
C PHE A 415 -15.41 -37.34 -3.74
N TYR A 416 -15.08 -36.48 -2.75
CA TYR A 416 -15.81 -36.43 -1.49
C TYR A 416 -16.74 -35.22 -1.45
N PHE A 417 -18.06 -35.45 -1.53
CA PHE A 417 -19.07 -34.41 -1.53
C PHE A 417 -20.23 -34.78 -0.62
N ILE A 418 -20.45 -34.02 0.46
CA ILE A 418 -21.41 -34.38 1.50
C ILE A 418 -22.05 -33.14 2.12
N GLN A 419 -23.18 -33.31 2.80
CA GLN A 419 -23.80 -32.26 3.59
C GLN A 419 -22.85 -31.81 4.71
N GLY A 420 -22.69 -30.47 4.91
CA GLY A 420 -21.64 -29.88 5.72
C GLY A 420 -21.56 -30.38 7.17
N ASN A 421 -22.70 -30.67 7.81
CA ASN A 421 -22.74 -31.22 9.16
C ASN A 421 -22.35 -32.72 9.25
N LYS A 422 -22.20 -33.40 8.13
CA LYS A 422 -21.76 -34.81 8.02
C LYS A 422 -20.31 -34.92 7.58
N PHE A 423 -19.57 -33.82 7.46
CA PHE A 423 -18.18 -33.84 7.03
C PHE A 423 -17.30 -34.43 8.14
N LYS A 424 -16.72 -35.59 7.89
CA LYS A 424 -16.04 -36.41 8.89
C LYS A 424 -14.56 -36.07 9.11
N TYR A 425 -13.93 -35.35 8.17
CA TYR A 425 -12.53 -34.98 8.28
C TYR A 425 -12.36 -33.73 9.12
N SER A 426 -11.41 -33.74 10.04
CA SER A 426 -10.92 -32.51 10.64
C SER A 426 -10.26 -31.61 9.57
N HIS A 427 -10.13 -30.34 9.83
CA HIS A 427 -9.49 -29.45 8.84
C HIS A 427 -8.01 -29.81 8.59
N LYS A 428 -7.32 -30.35 9.60
CA LYS A 428 -5.94 -30.83 9.47
C LYS A 428 -5.86 -32.07 8.57
N GLU A 429 -6.73 -33.03 8.78
CA GLU A 429 -6.84 -34.24 7.91
C GLU A 429 -7.19 -33.86 6.48
N TYR A 430 -8.12 -32.92 6.30
CA TYR A 430 -8.44 -32.37 4.99
C TYR A 430 -7.20 -31.83 4.28
N LEU A 431 -6.39 -31.00 4.95
CA LEU A 431 -5.16 -30.45 4.38
C LEU A 431 -4.16 -31.54 4.01
N TYR A 432 -4.05 -32.60 4.80
CA TYR A 432 -3.19 -33.76 4.47
C TYR A 432 -3.69 -34.51 3.25
N GLN A 433 -5.02 -34.66 3.07
CA GLN A 433 -5.55 -35.26 1.84
C GLN A 433 -5.22 -34.40 0.61
N LEU A 434 -5.31 -33.07 0.73
CA LEU A 434 -4.87 -32.19 -0.34
C LEU A 434 -3.38 -32.40 -0.64
N GLN A 435 -2.52 -32.46 0.39
CA GLN A 435 -1.07 -32.63 0.22
C GLN A 435 -0.70 -33.96 -0.46
N LYS A 436 -1.47 -35.04 -0.22
CA LYS A 436 -1.28 -36.33 -0.86
C LYS A 436 -1.75 -36.38 -2.31
N SER A 437 -2.40 -35.32 -2.80
CA SER A 437 -2.98 -35.27 -4.13
C SER A 437 -2.12 -34.49 -5.11
N LYS A 438 -2.03 -34.97 -6.37
CA LYS A 438 -1.35 -34.25 -7.45
C LYS A 438 -2.16 -33.05 -7.90
N TYR A 439 -3.45 -33.24 -8.11
CA TYR A 439 -4.38 -32.25 -8.62
C TYR A 439 -5.56 -32.05 -7.67
N GLY A 440 -6.11 -30.85 -7.63
CA GLY A 440 -7.29 -30.55 -6.81
C GLY A 440 -8.35 -29.76 -7.59
N LEU A 441 -9.56 -30.34 -7.68
CA LEU A 441 -10.68 -29.74 -8.41
C LEU A 441 -11.27 -28.56 -7.65
N CYS A 442 -11.41 -27.44 -8.32
CA CYS A 442 -12.05 -26.21 -7.82
C CYS A 442 -13.40 -26.00 -8.48
N LEU A 443 -14.46 -26.18 -7.72
CA LEU A 443 -15.83 -25.94 -8.12
C LEU A 443 -16.39 -24.73 -7.39
N LYS A 444 -17.20 -23.94 -8.08
CA LYS A 444 -17.91 -22.80 -7.50
C LYS A 444 -18.63 -23.22 -6.21
N GLY A 445 -18.38 -22.49 -5.15
CA GLY A 445 -19.03 -22.71 -3.88
C GLY A 445 -20.30 -21.89 -3.74
N PHE A 446 -20.34 -21.06 -2.74
CA PHE A 446 -21.36 -20.03 -2.60
C PHE A 446 -21.13 -18.92 -3.62
N GLY A 447 -19.91 -18.38 -3.65
CA GLY A 447 -19.42 -17.46 -4.68
C GLY A 447 -18.44 -18.14 -5.64
N LYS A 448 -17.90 -17.36 -6.58
CA LYS A 448 -16.94 -17.81 -7.59
C LYS A 448 -15.52 -18.01 -7.04
N LYS A 449 -15.22 -17.53 -5.83
CA LYS A 449 -13.95 -17.72 -5.10
C LYS A 449 -14.17 -18.65 -3.93
N CYS A 450 -13.22 -19.53 -3.65
CA CYS A 450 -13.26 -20.42 -2.50
C CYS A 450 -11.90 -20.46 -1.79
N ASN A 451 -11.91 -20.80 -0.50
CA ASN A 451 -10.68 -20.99 0.27
C ASN A 451 -9.82 -22.14 -0.29
N ARG A 452 -10.44 -23.09 -0.99
CA ARG A 452 -9.81 -24.29 -1.52
C ARG A 452 -8.66 -23.98 -2.48
N GLU A 453 -8.82 -23.00 -3.36
CA GLU A 453 -7.76 -22.61 -4.31
C GLU A 453 -6.46 -22.30 -3.57
N MET A 454 -6.57 -21.55 -2.47
CA MET A 454 -5.39 -21.16 -1.67
C MET A 454 -4.86 -22.32 -0.82
N GLU A 455 -5.75 -23.18 -0.33
CA GLU A 455 -5.36 -24.37 0.44
C GLU A 455 -4.64 -25.40 -0.45
N LEU A 456 -5.08 -25.61 -1.69
CA LEU A 456 -4.40 -26.46 -2.67
C LEU A 456 -3.00 -25.92 -2.98
N MET A 457 -2.90 -24.63 -3.33
CA MET A 457 -1.62 -24.01 -3.64
C MET A 457 -0.64 -24.07 -2.47
N ALA A 458 -1.11 -23.85 -1.25
CA ALA A 458 -0.30 -24.00 -0.03
C ALA A 458 0.27 -25.42 0.10
N MET A 459 -0.52 -26.43 -0.19
CA MET A 459 -0.12 -27.84 -0.11
C MET A 459 0.69 -28.30 -1.34
N GLY A 460 0.97 -27.42 -2.30
CA GLY A 460 1.66 -27.77 -3.55
C GLY A 460 0.85 -28.67 -4.46
N THR A 461 -0.45 -28.72 -4.28
CA THR A 461 -1.40 -29.45 -5.13
C THR A 461 -1.85 -28.53 -6.24
N VAL A 462 -1.72 -28.96 -7.49
CA VAL A 462 -2.03 -28.12 -8.66
C VAL A 462 -3.56 -27.98 -8.80
N PRO A 463 -4.11 -26.75 -8.74
CA PRO A 463 -5.53 -26.53 -8.87
C PRO A 463 -6.03 -26.81 -10.29
N ILE A 464 -7.16 -27.52 -10.41
CA ILE A 464 -7.97 -27.58 -11.63
C ILE A 464 -9.10 -26.58 -11.50
N ILE A 465 -9.06 -25.53 -12.33
CA ILE A 465 -10.00 -24.40 -12.29
C ILE A 465 -11.08 -24.58 -13.35
N THR A 466 -12.34 -24.65 -12.90
CA THR A 466 -13.50 -24.68 -13.80
C THR A 466 -13.94 -23.27 -14.21
N PRO A 467 -14.71 -23.08 -15.31
CA PRO A 467 -15.09 -21.75 -15.80
C PRO A 467 -15.84 -20.88 -14.78
N ASN A 468 -16.53 -21.52 -13.84
CA ASN A 468 -17.32 -20.83 -12.82
C ASN A 468 -16.52 -20.42 -11.58
N VAL A 469 -15.21 -20.68 -11.55
CA VAL A 469 -14.29 -20.27 -10.50
C VAL A 469 -13.46 -19.08 -11.00
N SER A 470 -13.43 -18.00 -10.24
CA SER A 470 -12.70 -16.77 -10.59
C SER A 470 -11.41 -16.68 -9.80
N ILE A 471 -10.32 -16.40 -10.52
CA ILE A 471 -8.97 -16.25 -10.00
C ILE A 471 -8.30 -14.95 -10.49
N ASP A 472 -9.06 -14.07 -11.13
CA ASP A 472 -8.52 -12.91 -11.86
C ASP A 472 -8.28 -11.67 -10.97
N TYR A 473 -8.57 -11.77 -9.67
CA TYR A 473 -8.57 -10.64 -8.74
C TYR A 473 -7.22 -10.36 -8.05
N TYR A 474 -6.23 -11.19 -8.32
CA TYR A 474 -4.92 -11.06 -7.68
C TYR A 474 -4.02 -10.13 -8.48
N ASN A 475 -3.31 -9.23 -7.79
CA ASN A 475 -2.31 -8.35 -8.44
C ASN A 475 -1.20 -9.14 -9.09
N ASP A 476 -0.68 -10.12 -8.38
CA ASP A 476 0.22 -11.12 -8.92
C ASP A 476 -0.63 -12.19 -9.58
N LYS A 477 -0.85 -12.03 -10.89
CA LYS A 477 -1.80 -12.86 -11.63
C LYS A 477 -1.40 -14.33 -11.62
N LEU A 478 -2.38 -15.19 -11.36
CA LEU A 478 -2.23 -16.62 -11.59
C LEU A 478 -2.21 -16.89 -13.11
N ILE A 479 -1.30 -17.75 -13.55
CA ILE A 479 -1.05 -18.05 -14.96
C ILE A 479 -1.39 -19.52 -15.21
N GLU A 480 -2.22 -19.77 -16.24
CA GLU A 480 -2.54 -21.14 -16.68
C GLU A 480 -1.27 -21.90 -17.11
N ASN A 481 -1.22 -23.18 -16.85
CA ASN A 481 -0.07 -24.07 -17.05
C ASN A 481 1.20 -23.72 -16.26
N LYS A 482 1.13 -22.71 -15.41
CA LYS A 482 2.16 -22.37 -14.42
C LYS A 482 1.67 -22.57 -12.98
N HIS A 483 0.46 -22.11 -12.68
CA HIS A 483 -0.10 -22.14 -11.33
C HIS A 483 -1.37 -22.99 -11.24
N PHE A 484 -2.03 -23.27 -12.35
CA PHE A 484 -3.26 -24.04 -12.40
C PHE A 484 -3.49 -24.60 -13.81
N ILE A 485 -4.43 -25.52 -13.91
CA ILE A 485 -4.93 -26.08 -15.17
C ILE A 485 -6.39 -25.65 -15.31
N ARG A 486 -6.78 -25.19 -16.50
CA ARG A 486 -8.19 -24.89 -16.78
C ARG A 486 -8.84 -26.05 -17.51
N ILE A 487 -9.92 -26.61 -16.95
CA ILE A 487 -10.72 -27.68 -17.54
C ILE A 487 -12.18 -27.24 -17.54
N LYS A 488 -12.82 -27.26 -18.73
CA LYS A 488 -14.17 -26.72 -18.87
C LYS A 488 -15.22 -27.70 -18.39
N ASP A 489 -15.05 -28.97 -18.72
CA ASP A 489 -15.95 -30.08 -18.34
C ASP A 489 -15.17 -31.40 -18.16
N PRO A 490 -15.80 -32.44 -17.54
CA PRO A 490 -15.14 -33.71 -17.26
C PRO A 490 -14.56 -34.42 -18.49
N SER A 491 -15.13 -34.25 -19.68
CA SER A 491 -14.66 -34.93 -20.89
C SER A 491 -13.26 -34.50 -21.32
N GLU A 492 -12.83 -33.29 -20.95
CA GLU A 492 -11.48 -32.78 -21.24
C GLU A 492 -10.42 -33.30 -20.24
N TYR A 493 -10.86 -33.90 -19.11
CA TYR A 493 -9.99 -34.16 -17.97
C TYR A 493 -8.80 -35.05 -18.36
N ARG A 494 -9.03 -36.24 -18.87
CA ARG A 494 -7.96 -37.19 -19.21
C ARG A 494 -6.99 -36.60 -20.22
N LYS A 495 -7.49 -36.03 -21.31
CA LYS A 495 -6.66 -35.40 -22.34
C LYS A 495 -5.71 -34.32 -21.76
N LYS A 496 -6.20 -33.50 -20.83
CA LYS A 496 -5.43 -32.46 -20.20
C LYS A 496 -4.40 -33.02 -19.22
N ILE A 497 -4.82 -33.93 -18.33
CA ILE A 497 -3.95 -34.47 -17.29
C ILE A 497 -2.84 -35.34 -17.89
N ASP A 498 -3.16 -36.20 -18.84
CA ASP A 498 -2.20 -37.10 -19.49
C ASP A 498 -1.17 -36.35 -20.38
N SER A 499 -1.49 -35.12 -20.77
CA SER A 499 -0.55 -34.25 -21.51
C SER A 499 0.51 -33.59 -20.64
N ILE A 500 0.43 -33.67 -19.31
CA ILE A 500 1.33 -33.02 -18.37
C ILE A 500 2.39 -34.01 -17.91
N SER A 501 3.66 -33.73 -18.25
CA SER A 501 4.76 -34.55 -17.78
C SER A 501 4.98 -34.38 -16.26
N LYS A 502 5.70 -35.33 -15.66
CA LYS A 502 6.11 -35.24 -14.26
C LYS A 502 6.90 -33.95 -13.98
N GLU A 503 7.79 -33.57 -14.87
CA GLU A 503 8.62 -32.37 -14.75
C GLU A 503 7.76 -31.12 -14.78
N GLN A 504 6.81 -31.02 -15.72
CA GLN A 504 5.86 -29.92 -15.81
C GLN A 504 4.98 -29.83 -14.55
N TRP A 505 4.47 -30.98 -14.06
CA TRP A 505 3.72 -30.99 -12.82
C TRP A 505 4.55 -30.49 -11.63
N THR A 506 5.81 -30.95 -11.53
CA THR A 506 6.72 -30.56 -10.44
C THR A 506 6.96 -29.06 -10.46
N GLU A 507 7.19 -28.48 -11.64
CA GLU A 507 7.34 -27.03 -11.81
C GLU A 507 6.06 -26.29 -11.40
N MET A 508 4.89 -26.75 -11.84
CA MET A 508 3.59 -26.15 -11.46
C MET A 508 3.36 -26.21 -9.95
N SER A 509 3.63 -27.35 -9.32
CA SER A 509 3.50 -27.55 -7.88
C SER A 509 4.37 -26.57 -7.08
N ASN A 510 5.62 -26.39 -7.50
CA ASN A 510 6.54 -25.42 -6.88
C ASN A 510 6.06 -23.98 -7.09
N ASN A 511 5.66 -23.62 -8.31
CA ASN A 511 5.12 -22.30 -8.62
C ASN A 511 3.86 -21.98 -7.79
N CYS A 512 2.97 -22.95 -7.57
CA CYS A 512 1.80 -22.79 -6.69
C CYS A 512 2.22 -22.42 -5.27
N LYS A 513 3.16 -23.18 -4.72
CA LYS A 513 3.63 -22.97 -3.35
C LYS A 513 4.39 -21.64 -3.19
N GLU A 514 5.25 -21.30 -4.14
CA GLU A 514 5.96 -20.02 -4.15
C GLU A 514 4.98 -18.84 -4.23
N TRP A 515 3.98 -18.95 -5.10
CA TRP A 515 2.95 -17.93 -5.22
C TRP A 515 2.18 -17.76 -3.91
N TYR A 516 1.77 -18.88 -3.25
CA TYR A 516 1.12 -18.83 -1.93
C TYR A 516 2.01 -18.17 -0.89
N MET A 517 3.28 -18.57 -0.80
CA MET A 517 4.24 -18.02 0.17
C MET A 517 4.48 -16.53 -0.03
N LYS A 518 4.50 -16.07 -1.29
CA LYS A 518 4.69 -14.66 -1.64
C LYS A 518 3.46 -13.81 -1.33
N ASN A 519 2.25 -14.31 -1.64
CA ASN A 519 1.05 -13.48 -1.71
C ASN A 519 0.06 -13.70 -0.56
N ILE A 520 0.05 -14.88 0.07
CA ILE A 520 -0.97 -15.29 1.05
C ILE A 520 -0.38 -15.54 2.44
N HIS A 521 0.77 -16.23 2.52
CA HIS A 521 1.40 -16.58 3.80
C HIS A 521 1.63 -15.33 4.66
N SER A 522 1.35 -15.39 5.98
CA SER A 522 1.33 -14.23 6.87
C SER A 522 2.62 -13.41 6.87
N LYS A 523 3.75 -14.03 6.57
CA LYS A 523 5.06 -13.35 6.49
C LYS A 523 5.10 -12.29 5.38
N ASN A 524 4.45 -12.53 4.24
CA ASN A 524 4.55 -11.68 3.04
C ASN A 524 3.20 -11.17 2.55
N GLY A 525 2.11 -11.87 2.82
CA GLY A 525 0.77 -11.54 2.30
C GLY A 525 0.28 -10.16 2.76
N PHE A 526 0.66 -9.74 3.97
CA PHE A 526 0.36 -8.40 4.45
C PHE A 526 1.02 -7.31 3.59
N ASN A 527 2.27 -7.51 3.18
CA ASN A 527 2.98 -6.56 2.33
C ASN A 527 2.30 -6.44 0.95
N GLN A 528 1.85 -7.56 0.40
CA GLN A 528 1.10 -7.58 -0.87
C GLN A 528 -0.24 -6.87 -0.76
N LEU A 529 -0.93 -7.05 0.36
CA LEU A 529 -2.16 -6.33 0.64
C LEU A 529 -1.95 -4.81 0.62
N ILE A 530 -0.95 -4.32 1.36
CA ILE A 530 -0.66 -2.88 1.42
C ILE A 530 -0.29 -2.36 0.02
N LYS A 531 0.54 -3.08 -0.73
CA LYS A 531 0.84 -2.72 -2.13
C LYS A 531 -0.42 -2.65 -3.00
N GLN A 532 -1.34 -3.60 -2.84
CA GLN A 532 -2.61 -3.58 -3.55
C GLN A 532 -3.45 -2.34 -3.20
N LEU A 533 -3.44 -1.91 -1.95
CA LEU A 533 -4.16 -0.71 -1.52
C LEU A 533 -3.51 0.57 -2.04
N LEU A 534 -2.21 0.63 -2.12
CA LEU A 534 -1.49 1.84 -2.54
C LEU A 534 -1.43 2.01 -4.07
N TYR A 535 -1.32 0.92 -4.84
CA TYR A 535 -0.99 1.00 -6.28
C TYR A 535 -2.13 0.59 -7.23
N ASN A 536 -3.23 0.10 -6.71
CA ASN A 536 -4.44 -0.21 -7.48
C ASN A 536 -5.64 0.63 -7.00
#